data_3a0451d2d61b3fb439bcc62651f87c25
#
_entry.id   3a0451d2d61b3fb439bcc62651f87c25
#
_cell.length_a   1.000
_cell.length_b   1.000
_cell.length_c   1.000
_cell.angle_alpha   90.00
_cell.angle_beta   90.00
_cell.angle_gamma   90.00
#
_symmetry.space_group_name_H-M   'P 1'
#
loop_
_entity.id
_entity.type
_entity.pdbx_description
1 polymer ?
#
loop_
_entity_poly.entity_id
_entity_poly.type
_entity_poly.pdbx_seq_one_letter_code
_entity_poly.pdbx_strand_id
1 'polypeptide(L)'
;MTQRIIPNIWCDHDAEEAGAFYASVFDRTTSQVVARYPEDGLPEFQRSFAGQPLTVDVTIDGYRITLINAGAEFAPNPAISFLLSVDPRRFSDGDAARAWINRAWTRLGEDGLVLMDIGEYFFSGLYGWVEDRYGVSWQLKLMDRDAEPAPLITPMLVFGGPVRNRSQEAIALYGELLPPSGIAREVEYPVTEPPHVDEPIGYSEFLLAGQRFAAFDSPVDRDFTFTPGLSLQIDCDGQEEIDRIWNALSTVPEAEQCGWLVDRFGVSWQVVPANLGELMQRPNAYEHLMRMGRIVIADL
;
A
#
# COMPACT_ATOMS: atom_id res chain seq x y z
N MET A 1 -0.40 4.83 -17.99
CA MET A 1 -0.20 5.95 -17.03
C MET A 1 0.94 5.55 -16.14
N THR A 2 1.80 6.49 -15.76
CA THR A 2 2.89 6.22 -14.81
C THR A 2 2.29 6.14 -13.41
N GLN A 3 2.64 5.12 -12.64
CA GLN A 3 2.23 4.99 -11.24
C GLN A 3 2.96 6.03 -10.41
N ARG A 4 2.23 6.96 -9.82
CA ARG A 4 2.78 8.07 -9.00
C ARG A 4 2.72 7.81 -7.50
N ILE A 5 1.79 6.96 -7.08
CA ILE A 5 1.63 6.57 -5.69
C ILE A 5 2.00 5.09 -5.57
N ILE A 6 3.07 4.82 -4.84
CA ILE A 6 3.65 3.48 -4.71
C ILE A 6 3.47 3.02 -3.26
N PRO A 7 2.76 1.92 -3.01
CA PRO A 7 2.78 1.31 -1.69
C PRO A 7 4.18 0.80 -1.35
N ASN A 8 4.62 1.10 -0.13
CA ASN A 8 5.89 0.64 0.41
C ASN A 8 5.64 -0.21 1.65
N ILE A 9 6.19 -1.42 1.65
CA ILE A 9 6.06 -2.40 2.73
C ILE A 9 7.36 -2.41 3.52
N TRP A 10 7.25 -2.22 4.83
CA TRP A 10 8.36 -2.32 5.77
C TRP A 10 8.70 -3.79 6.02
N CYS A 11 9.97 -4.16 5.85
CA CYS A 11 10.50 -5.50 5.95
C CYS A 11 11.60 -5.58 7.01
N ASP A 12 11.68 -6.72 7.70
CA ASP A 12 12.74 -7.00 8.67
C ASP A 12 13.81 -7.92 8.03
N HIS A 13 14.65 -7.33 7.17
CA HIS A 13 15.74 -8.01 6.42
C HIS A 13 15.29 -9.04 5.36
N ASP A 14 14.00 -9.19 5.10
CA ASP A 14 13.40 -10.23 4.28
C ASP A 14 12.79 -9.75 2.95
N ALA A 15 13.06 -8.49 2.54
CA ALA A 15 12.49 -7.89 1.32
C ALA A 15 12.79 -8.70 0.04
N GLU A 16 14.00 -9.27 -0.12
CA GLU A 16 14.33 -10.10 -1.29
C GLU A 16 13.56 -11.43 -1.27
N GLU A 17 13.42 -12.05 -0.08
CA GLU A 17 12.66 -13.29 0.10
C GLU A 17 11.16 -13.04 -0.16
N ALA A 18 10.59 -11.99 0.41
CA ALA A 18 9.20 -11.59 0.18
C ALA A 18 8.94 -11.27 -1.29
N GLY A 19 9.85 -10.56 -1.96
CA GLY A 19 9.77 -10.29 -3.40
C GLY A 19 9.79 -11.55 -4.25
N ALA A 20 10.66 -12.51 -3.93
CA ALA A 20 10.71 -13.81 -4.60
C ALA A 20 9.44 -14.65 -4.32
N PHE A 21 8.91 -14.57 -3.09
CA PHE A 21 7.65 -15.22 -2.74
C PHE A 21 6.50 -14.67 -3.60
N TYR A 22 6.31 -13.35 -3.70
CA TYR A 22 5.26 -12.77 -4.54
C TYR A 22 5.43 -13.11 -6.02
N ALA A 23 6.67 -13.18 -6.52
CA ALA A 23 6.93 -13.65 -7.88
C ALA A 23 6.55 -15.12 -8.09
N SER A 24 6.51 -15.93 -7.03
CA SER A 24 6.05 -17.33 -7.09
C SER A 24 4.52 -17.48 -6.98
N VAL A 25 3.85 -16.50 -6.37
CA VAL A 25 2.38 -16.49 -6.17
C VAL A 25 1.66 -15.95 -7.39
N PHE A 26 2.13 -14.84 -7.94
CA PHE A 26 1.44 -14.09 -8.98
C PHE A 26 2.10 -14.23 -10.34
N ASP A 27 1.29 -14.49 -11.36
CA ASP A 27 1.76 -14.49 -12.75
C ASP A 27 2.20 -13.07 -13.17
N ARG A 28 3.12 -12.99 -14.15
CA ARG A 28 3.64 -11.71 -14.67
C ARG A 28 4.21 -10.79 -13.59
N THR A 29 4.94 -11.39 -12.66
CA THR A 29 5.57 -10.69 -11.54
C THR A 29 7.08 -10.68 -11.71
N THR A 30 7.67 -9.53 -11.42
CA THR A 30 9.12 -9.36 -11.31
C THR A 30 9.48 -8.85 -9.93
N SER A 31 10.65 -9.26 -9.43
CA SER A 31 11.23 -8.76 -8.18
C SER A 31 12.66 -8.35 -8.46
N GLN A 32 13.04 -7.13 -8.08
CA GLN A 32 14.36 -6.57 -8.35
C GLN A 32 14.84 -5.67 -7.21
N VAL A 33 16.07 -5.88 -6.75
CA VAL A 33 16.77 -4.93 -5.87
C VAL A 33 17.04 -3.65 -6.66
N VAL A 34 16.54 -2.50 -6.18
CA VAL A 34 16.70 -1.20 -6.85
C VAL A 34 17.62 -0.27 -6.11
N ALA A 35 17.78 -0.44 -4.79
CA ALA A 35 18.77 0.30 -4.01
C ALA A 35 19.41 -0.59 -2.94
N ARG A 36 20.65 -0.24 -2.57
CA ARG A 36 21.37 -0.86 -1.46
C ARG A 36 21.82 0.20 -0.47
N TYR A 37 21.92 -0.21 0.77
CA TYR A 37 22.56 0.61 1.78
C TYR A 37 24.02 0.91 1.39
N PRO A 38 24.55 2.12 1.66
CA PRO A 38 25.98 2.39 1.52
C PRO A 38 26.80 1.42 2.36
N GLU A 39 28.01 1.10 1.89
CA GLU A 39 28.98 0.30 2.66
C GLU A 39 29.50 1.06 3.89
N ASP A 40 29.64 2.40 3.77
CA ASP A 40 30.17 3.29 4.78
C ASP A 40 29.24 4.49 5.02
N GLY A 41 29.45 5.20 6.14
CA GLY A 41 28.72 6.45 6.44
C GLY A 41 27.33 6.25 7.03
N LEU A 42 26.94 5.02 7.33
CA LEU A 42 25.64 4.73 7.95
C LEU A 42 25.58 5.17 9.41
N PRO A 43 24.43 5.70 9.88
CA PRO A 43 24.15 5.89 11.29
C PRO A 43 24.32 4.58 12.06
N GLU A 44 24.58 4.67 13.37
CA GLU A 44 24.86 3.49 14.20
C GLU A 44 23.76 2.42 14.13
N PHE A 45 22.50 2.83 14.14
CA PHE A 45 21.34 1.92 14.08
C PHE A 45 21.17 1.23 12.69
N GLN A 46 21.83 1.72 11.65
CA GLN A 46 21.80 1.13 10.31
C GLN A 46 23.07 0.36 9.92
N ARG A 47 24.10 0.31 10.78
CA ARG A 47 25.36 -0.35 10.43
C ARG A 47 25.24 -1.82 10.06
N SER A 48 24.25 -2.52 10.63
CA SER A 48 23.99 -3.92 10.31
C SER A 48 23.46 -4.13 8.89
N PHE A 49 22.98 -3.06 8.23
CA PHE A 49 22.48 -3.09 6.87
C PHE A 49 23.53 -2.78 5.79
N ALA A 50 24.77 -2.41 6.17
CA ALA A 50 25.80 -2.00 5.19
C ALA A 50 25.90 -2.97 4.01
N GLY A 51 25.79 -2.44 2.77
CA GLY A 51 25.80 -3.22 1.51
C GLY A 51 24.58 -4.10 1.24
N GLN A 52 23.67 -4.26 2.22
CA GLN A 52 22.46 -5.06 2.03
C GLN A 52 21.43 -4.33 1.15
N PRO A 53 20.46 -5.06 0.55
CA PRO A 53 19.34 -4.44 -0.15
C PRO A 53 18.60 -3.46 0.75
N LEU A 54 18.44 -2.21 0.29
CA LEU A 54 17.59 -1.22 0.95
C LEU A 54 16.16 -1.35 0.44
N THR A 55 15.99 -1.34 -0.89
CA THR A 55 14.67 -1.44 -1.52
C THR A 55 14.64 -2.51 -2.60
N VAL A 56 13.52 -3.23 -2.64
CA VAL A 56 13.20 -4.23 -3.65
C VAL A 56 11.87 -3.86 -4.30
N ASP A 57 11.86 -3.59 -5.60
CA ASP A 57 10.62 -3.37 -6.34
C ASP A 57 10.02 -4.71 -6.77
N VAL A 58 8.76 -4.91 -6.43
CA VAL A 58 7.92 -6.00 -6.92
C VAL A 58 6.88 -5.42 -7.85
N THR A 59 6.88 -5.87 -9.10
CA THR A 59 5.89 -5.44 -10.09
C THR A 59 4.97 -6.61 -10.44
N ILE A 60 3.70 -6.53 -10.07
CA ILE A 60 2.68 -7.55 -10.29
C ILE A 60 1.71 -7.05 -11.37
N ASP A 61 1.65 -7.70 -12.53
CA ASP A 61 0.80 -7.28 -13.66
C ASP A 61 0.94 -5.78 -14.02
N GLY A 62 2.16 -5.23 -13.88
CA GLY A 62 2.47 -3.82 -14.14
C GLY A 62 2.23 -2.88 -12.95
N TYR A 63 1.73 -3.36 -11.82
CA TYR A 63 1.56 -2.58 -10.60
C TYR A 63 2.79 -2.75 -9.69
N ARG A 64 3.45 -1.63 -9.34
CA ARG A 64 4.65 -1.61 -8.50
C ARG A 64 4.29 -1.50 -7.01
N ILE A 65 4.96 -2.32 -6.22
CA ILE A 65 5.02 -2.26 -4.76
C ILE A 65 6.51 -2.26 -4.41
N THR A 66 6.94 -1.42 -3.48
CA THR A 66 8.32 -1.39 -3.00
C THR A 66 8.41 -2.04 -1.62
N LEU A 67 9.35 -2.95 -1.43
CA LEU A 67 9.68 -3.54 -0.14
C LEU A 67 10.92 -2.84 0.40
N ILE A 68 10.90 -2.38 1.65
CA ILE A 68 12.01 -1.63 2.27
C ILE A 68 12.53 -2.43 3.46
N ASN A 69 13.80 -2.85 3.40
CA ASN A 69 14.48 -3.43 4.57
C ASN A 69 14.84 -2.31 5.54
N ALA A 70 14.12 -2.21 6.65
CA ALA A 70 14.32 -1.15 7.62
C ALA A 70 14.33 -1.66 9.09
N GLY A 71 14.25 -2.98 9.30
CA GLY A 71 14.32 -3.64 10.60
C GLY A 71 12.96 -3.94 11.22
N ALA A 72 12.95 -4.43 12.45
CA ALA A 72 11.78 -4.97 13.13
C ALA A 72 10.90 -3.92 13.83
N GLU A 73 11.12 -2.62 13.59
CA GLU A 73 10.41 -1.55 14.31
C GLU A 73 8.92 -1.49 13.98
N PHE A 74 8.59 -1.71 12.71
CA PHE A 74 7.21 -1.72 12.24
C PHE A 74 6.92 -2.99 11.45
N ALA A 75 5.66 -3.42 11.48
CA ALA A 75 5.15 -4.50 10.64
C ALA A 75 3.90 -4.04 9.89
N PRO A 76 3.66 -4.54 8.68
CA PRO A 76 2.39 -4.36 7.99
C PRO A 76 1.22 -4.85 8.84
N ASN A 77 0.03 -4.34 8.57
CA ASN A 77 -1.21 -4.80 9.18
C ASN A 77 -2.39 -4.56 8.23
N PRO A 78 -3.59 -5.06 8.51
CA PRO A 78 -4.73 -4.96 7.60
C PRO A 78 -5.30 -3.55 7.38
N ALA A 79 -4.79 -2.49 8.04
CA ALA A 79 -5.25 -1.12 7.83
C ALA A 79 -4.99 -0.63 6.40
N ILE A 80 -3.91 -1.12 5.76
CA ILE A 80 -3.74 -1.01 4.31
C ILE A 80 -3.60 -2.41 3.75
N SER A 81 -4.48 -2.78 2.82
CA SER A 81 -4.51 -4.08 2.17
C SER A 81 -4.49 -3.93 0.64
N PHE A 82 -4.25 -5.02 -0.06
CA PHE A 82 -4.31 -5.06 -1.52
C PHE A 82 -5.55 -5.86 -1.97
N LEU A 83 -6.51 -5.17 -2.61
CA LEU A 83 -7.63 -5.82 -3.26
C LEU A 83 -7.20 -6.34 -4.64
N LEU A 84 -7.20 -7.66 -4.79
CA LEU A 84 -6.99 -8.36 -6.06
C LEU A 84 -8.33 -8.56 -6.77
N SER A 85 -8.62 -7.72 -7.77
CA SER A 85 -9.82 -7.80 -8.59
C SER A 85 -9.58 -8.71 -9.80
N VAL A 86 -9.96 -9.98 -9.68
CA VAL A 86 -9.72 -10.99 -10.71
C VAL A 86 -10.83 -10.97 -11.75
N ASP A 87 -10.52 -10.43 -12.93
CA ASP A 87 -11.44 -10.35 -14.05
C ASP A 87 -11.53 -11.68 -14.81
N PRO A 88 -12.68 -12.38 -14.79
CA PRO A 88 -12.83 -13.67 -15.45
C PRO A 88 -12.68 -13.60 -16.99
N ARG A 89 -12.79 -12.40 -17.60
CA ARG A 89 -12.58 -12.20 -19.04
C ARG A 89 -11.11 -12.35 -19.47
N ARG A 90 -10.17 -12.30 -18.52
CA ARG A 90 -8.72 -12.50 -18.74
C ARG A 90 -8.29 -13.97 -18.72
N PHE A 91 -9.23 -14.89 -18.52
CA PHE A 91 -9.02 -16.33 -18.42
C PHE A 91 -9.79 -17.05 -19.52
N SER A 92 -9.50 -18.34 -19.75
CA SER A 92 -10.23 -19.16 -20.72
C SER A 92 -11.72 -19.27 -20.39
N ASP A 93 -12.05 -19.34 -19.11
CA ASP A 93 -13.40 -19.42 -18.56
C ASP A 93 -13.44 -19.02 -17.08
N GLY A 94 -14.61 -19.06 -16.47
CA GLY A 94 -14.81 -18.69 -15.07
C GLY A 94 -14.15 -19.66 -14.09
N ASP A 95 -14.05 -20.94 -14.46
CA ASP A 95 -13.42 -21.96 -13.60
C ASP A 95 -11.90 -21.75 -13.54
N ALA A 96 -11.28 -21.35 -14.64
CA ALA A 96 -9.87 -20.99 -14.66
C ALA A 96 -9.57 -19.77 -13.79
N ALA A 97 -10.45 -18.75 -13.78
CA ALA A 97 -10.32 -17.60 -12.90
C ALA A 97 -10.45 -18.00 -11.41
N ARG A 98 -11.45 -18.84 -11.09
CA ARG A 98 -11.60 -19.39 -9.72
C ARG A 98 -10.41 -20.24 -9.29
N ALA A 99 -9.89 -21.08 -10.18
CA ALA A 99 -8.70 -21.88 -9.92
C ALA A 99 -7.48 -21.01 -9.65
N TRP A 100 -7.31 -19.89 -10.36
CA TRP A 100 -6.25 -18.92 -10.12
C TRP A 100 -6.38 -18.29 -8.71
N ILE A 101 -7.58 -17.84 -8.34
CA ILE A 101 -7.84 -17.27 -7.01
C ILE A 101 -7.51 -18.30 -5.91
N ASN A 102 -7.97 -19.54 -6.06
CA ASN A 102 -7.73 -20.58 -5.06
C ASN A 102 -6.23 -20.92 -4.91
N ARG A 103 -5.46 -20.92 -6.00
CA ARG A 103 -4.00 -21.10 -5.93
C ARG A 103 -3.33 -19.94 -5.19
N ALA A 104 -3.66 -18.69 -5.56
CA ALA A 104 -3.12 -17.52 -4.90
C ALA A 104 -3.50 -17.49 -3.41
N TRP A 105 -4.76 -17.79 -3.08
CA TRP A 105 -5.25 -17.93 -1.71
C TRP A 105 -4.44 -18.95 -0.89
N THR A 106 -4.26 -20.16 -1.43
CA THR A 106 -3.51 -21.21 -0.75
C THR A 106 -2.08 -20.79 -0.48
N ARG A 107 -1.43 -20.17 -1.47
CA ARG A 107 -0.03 -19.73 -1.36
C ARG A 107 0.14 -18.58 -0.37
N LEU A 108 -0.74 -17.58 -0.43
CA LEU A 108 -0.72 -16.43 0.51
C LEU A 108 -1.02 -16.86 1.95
N GLY A 109 -1.87 -17.86 2.12
CA GLY A 109 -2.24 -18.39 3.43
C GLY A 109 -1.20 -19.32 4.08
N GLU A 110 -0.13 -19.72 3.35
CA GLU A 110 0.96 -20.51 3.93
C GLU A 110 1.70 -19.73 5.01
N ASP A 111 1.63 -20.20 6.25
CA ASP A 111 2.16 -19.52 7.44
C ASP A 111 1.59 -18.11 7.70
N GLY A 112 0.41 -17.83 7.13
CA GLY A 112 -0.33 -16.59 7.26
C GLY A 112 -1.54 -16.70 8.19
N LEU A 113 -2.38 -15.65 8.21
CA LEU A 113 -3.60 -15.57 9.01
C LEU A 113 -4.83 -15.35 8.12
N VAL A 114 -5.82 -16.22 8.21
CA VAL A 114 -7.10 -16.03 7.53
C VAL A 114 -7.93 -15.01 8.30
N LEU A 115 -8.27 -13.90 7.64
CA LEU A 115 -9.10 -12.81 8.20
C LEU A 115 -10.58 -12.98 7.82
N MET A 116 -10.86 -13.48 6.60
CA MET A 116 -12.18 -13.93 6.14
C MET A 116 -11.98 -15.13 5.22
N ASP A 117 -12.68 -16.23 5.48
CA ASP A 117 -12.56 -17.45 4.69
C ASP A 117 -12.88 -17.22 3.22
N ILE A 118 -12.22 -17.98 2.33
CA ILE A 118 -12.54 -17.92 0.90
C ILE A 118 -13.91 -18.57 0.65
N GLY A 119 -14.84 -17.83 0.06
CA GLY A 119 -16.21 -18.29 -0.14
C GLY A 119 -17.09 -17.30 -0.90
N GLU A 120 -18.38 -17.62 -0.96
CA GLU A 120 -19.40 -16.75 -1.53
C GLU A 120 -19.89 -15.77 -0.45
N TYR A 121 -19.96 -14.49 -0.82
CA TYR A 121 -20.46 -13.41 0.02
C TYR A 121 -21.54 -12.63 -0.76
N PHE A 122 -22.40 -11.89 -0.05
CA PHE A 122 -23.47 -11.12 -0.69
C PHE A 122 -22.99 -10.09 -1.73
N PHE A 123 -21.71 -9.70 -1.67
CA PHE A 123 -21.09 -8.72 -2.57
C PHE A 123 -20.15 -9.35 -3.61
N SER A 124 -19.92 -10.66 -3.58
CA SER A 124 -19.03 -11.36 -4.53
C SER A 124 -19.30 -12.86 -4.55
N GLY A 125 -19.31 -13.45 -5.74
CA GLY A 125 -19.45 -14.91 -5.91
C GLY A 125 -18.20 -15.71 -5.51
N LEU A 126 -17.07 -15.05 -5.22
CA LEU A 126 -15.88 -15.62 -4.56
C LEU A 126 -15.04 -14.48 -4.01
N TYR A 127 -14.86 -14.48 -2.69
CA TYR A 127 -14.03 -13.51 -1.98
C TYR A 127 -13.35 -14.21 -0.79
N GLY A 128 -12.18 -13.71 -0.42
CA GLY A 128 -11.47 -14.09 0.80
C GLY A 128 -10.49 -13.00 1.20
N TRP A 129 -10.15 -12.95 2.49
CA TRP A 129 -9.22 -11.98 3.05
C TRP A 129 -8.18 -12.70 3.90
N VAL A 130 -6.90 -12.55 3.57
CA VAL A 130 -5.77 -13.24 4.22
C VAL A 130 -4.63 -12.26 4.46
N GLU A 131 -3.94 -12.43 5.56
CA GLU A 131 -2.64 -11.83 5.84
C GLU A 131 -1.58 -12.89 5.58
N ASP A 132 -0.57 -12.56 4.78
CA ASP A 132 0.50 -13.49 4.46
C ASP A 132 1.56 -13.55 5.58
N ARG A 133 2.56 -14.42 5.43
CA ARG A 133 3.64 -14.63 6.40
C ARG A 133 4.49 -13.40 6.69
N TYR A 134 4.43 -12.38 5.82
CA TYR A 134 5.12 -11.09 5.98
C TYR A 134 4.22 -10.01 6.59
N GLY A 135 3.00 -10.37 7.02
CA GLY A 135 2.01 -9.44 7.58
C GLY A 135 1.26 -8.61 6.53
N VAL A 136 1.48 -8.88 5.24
CA VAL A 136 0.81 -8.14 4.17
C VAL A 136 -0.59 -8.68 3.95
N SER A 137 -1.55 -7.80 3.91
CA SER A 137 -2.98 -8.12 3.85
C SER A 137 -3.51 -8.10 2.40
N TRP A 138 -4.09 -9.22 1.97
CA TRP A 138 -4.59 -9.46 0.61
C TRP A 138 -6.07 -9.82 0.62
N GLN A 139 -6.86 -9.12 -0.19
CA GLN A 139 -8.27 -9.40 -0.43
C GLN A 139 -8.44 -9.91 -1.86
N LEU A 140 -8.86 -11.16 -2.04
CA LEU A 140 -9.04 -11.77 -3.35
C LEU A 140 -10.52 -11.75 -3.72
N LYS A 141 -10.86 -11.18 -4.85
CA LYS A 141 -12.24 -11.02 -5.32
C LYS A 141 -12.39 -11.44 -6.78
N LEU A 142 -13.32 -12.35 -7.05
CA LEU A 142 -13.77 -12.61 -8.41
C LEU A 142 -14.72 -11.48 -8.85
N MET A 143 -14.41 -10.85 -9.95
CA MET A 143 -15.28 -9.84 -10.55
C MET A 143 -16.45 -10.49 -11.29
N ASP A 144 -17.57 -9.79 -11.35
CA ASP A 144 -18.67 -10.16 -12.24
C ASP A 144 -18.27 -9.93 -13.71
N ARG A 145 -18.81 -10.73 -14.62
CA ARG A 145 -18.46 -10.64 -16.06
C ARG A 145 -18.89 -9.34 -16.73
N ASP A 146 -19.92 -8.71 -16.20
CA ASP A 146 -20.50 -7.45 -16.66
C ASP A 146 -19.99 -6.23 -15.89
N ALA A 147 -19.14 -6.44 -14.87
CA ALA A 147 -18.51 -5.36 -14.14
C ALA A 147 -17.58 -4.52 -15.02
N GLU A 148 -17.50 -3.23 -14.72
CA GLU A 148 -16.51 -2.34 -15.33
C GLU A 148 -15.08 -2.86 -15.11
N PRO A 149 -14.20 -2.76 -16.10
CA PRO A 149 -12.81 -3.19 -15.95
C PRO A 149 -12.11 -2.49 -14.78
N ALA A 150 -11.41 -3.27 -13.98
CA ALA A 150 -10.59 -2.76 -12.88
C ALA A 150 -9.14 -3.24 -13.00
N PRO A 151 -8.16 -2.52 -12.44
CA PRO A 151 -6.80 -3.05 -12.31
C PRO A 151 -6.82 -4.31 -11.42
N LEU A 152 -5.85 -5.20 -11.64
CA LEU A 152 -5.71 -6.40 -10.80
C LEU A 152 -5.52 -6.03 -9.34
N ILE A 153 -4.68 -5.02 -9.06
CA ILE A 153 -4.35 -4.56 -7.70
C ILE A 153 -4.94 -3.17 -7.47
N THR A 154 -5.65 -3.03 -6.36
CA THR A 154 -6.14 -1.75 -5.82
C THR A 154 -5.76 -1.68 -4.35
N PRO A 155 -4.92 -0.72 -3.92
CA PRO A 155 -4.72 -0.46 -2.49
C PRO A 155 -6.03 -0.09 -1.83
N MET A 156 -6.27 -0.67 -0.65
CA MET A 156 -7.48 -0.43 0.12
C MET A 156 -7.13 0.07 1.52
N LEU A 157 -7.67 1.22 1.88
CA LEU A 157 -7.54 1.83 3.20
C LEU A 157 -8.70 1.39 4.10
N VAL A 158 -8.39 0.72 5.19
CA VAL A 158 -9.37 0.24 6.17
C VAL A 158 -9.33 1.14 7.41
N PHE A 159 -10.32 1.98 7.55
CA PHE A 159 -10.44 2.90 8.67
C PHE A 159 -11.03 2.16 9.88
N GLY A 160 -10.19 1.87 10.86
CA GLY A 160 -10.53 1.19 12.11
C GLY A 160 -10.02 1.93 13.34
N GLY A 161 -10.34 1.43 14.54
CA GLY A 161 -9.90 2.02 15.80
C GLY A 161 -10.23 3.52 15.91
N PRO A 162 -9.26 4.36 16.27
CA PRO A 162 -9.50 5.80 16.51
C PRO A 162 -9.88 6.61 15.28
N VAL A 163 -9.66 6.06 14.06
CA VAL A 163 -9.96 6.75 12.79
C VAL A 163 -11.18 6.19 12.06
N ARG A 164 -11.91 5.30 12.71
CA ARG A 164 -13.18 4.79 12.20
C ARG A 164 -14.15 5.95 11.88
N ASN A 165 -14.94 5.77 10.82
CA ASN A 165 -15.90 6.75 10.27
C ASN A 165 -15.24 8.03 9.71
N ARG A 166 -13.94 7.96 9.34
CA ARG A 166 -13.23 9.09 8.74
C ARG A 166 -12.78 8.86 7.29
N SER A 167 -13.22 7.76 6.67
CA SER A 167 -12.82 7.44 5.30
C SER A 167 -13.19 8.54 4.31
N GLN A 168 -14.41 9.08 4.38
CA GLN A 168 -14.88 10.13 3.48
C GLN A 168 -14.09 11.44 3.65
N GLU A 169 -13.73 11.81 4.88
CA GLU A 169 -12.89 12.98 5.15
C GLU A 169 -11.49 12.79 4.52
N ALA A 170 -10.93 11.60 4.64
CA ALA A 170 -9.63 11.28 4.06
C ALA A 170 -9.66 11.29 2.53
N ILE A 171 -10.67 10.66 1.91
CA ILE A 171 -10.87 10.66 0.45
C ILE A 171 -10.96 12.09 -0.08
N ALA A 172 -11.71 12.96 0.58
CA ALA A 172 -11.85 14.37 0.18
C ALA A 172 -10.49 15.09 0.22
N LEU A 173 -9.73 14.95 1.32
CA LEU A 173 -8.40 15.57 1.45
C LEU A 173 -7.44 15.06 0.38
N TYR A 174 -7.32 13.74 0.23
CA TYR A 174 -6.39 13.15 -0.73
C TYR A 174 -6.78 13.49 -2.17
N GLY A 175 -8.08 13.52 -2.47
CA GLY A 175 -8.60 13.89 -3.79
C GLY A 175 -8.28 15.33 -4.18
N GLU A 176 -8.31 16.26 -3.24
CA GLU A 176 -7.91 17.65 -3.46
C GLU A 176 -6.40 17.77 -3.72
N LEU A 177 -5.61 16.99 -3.00
CA LEU A 177 -4.15 17.08 -3.06
C LEU A 177 -3.54 16.36 -4.27
N LEU A 178 -4.16 15.29 -4.78
CA LEU A 178 -3.58 14.36 -5.75
C LEU A 178 -4.45 14.21 -7.02
N PRO A 179 -4.67 15.30 -7.79
CA PRO A 179 -5.38 15.20 -9.06
C PRO A 179 -4.55 14.45 -10.13
N PRO A 180 -5.21 13.87 -11.18
CA PRO A 180 -6.66 13.75 -11.31
C PRO A 180 -7.25 12.78 -10.29
N SER A 181 -8.36 13.20 -9.68
CA SER A 181 -9.05 12.49 -8.62
C SER A 181 -10.56 12.44 -8.88
N GLY A 182 -11.27 11.60 -8.16
CA GLY A 182 -12.73 11.50 -8.23
C GLY A 182 -13.24 10.18 -7.66
N ILE A 183 -14.50 10.16 -7.29
CA ILE A 183 -15.18 8.94 -6.87
C ILE A 183 -15.47 8.09 -8.13
N ALA A 184 -14.98 6.85 -8.14
CA ALA A 184 -15.24 5.89 -9.21
C ALA A 184 -16.46 5.02 -8.88
N ARG A 185 -16.65 4.70 -7.60
CA ARG A 185 -17.79 3.92 -7.10
C ARG A 185 -17.99 4.20 -5.62
N GLU A 186 -19.24 4.32 -5.21
CA GLU A 186 -19.61 4.42 -3.81
C GLU A 186 -20.77 3.46 -3.53
N VAL A 187 -20.67 2.72 -2.44
CA VAL A 187 -21.70 1.74 -2.03
C VAL A 187 -21.82 1.80 -0.52
N GLU A 188 -23.05 1.93 -0.05
CA GLU A 188 -23.38 1.75 1.35
C GLU A 188 -23.85 0.31 1.57
N TYR A 189 -23.16 -0.43 2.41
CA TYR A 189 -23.57 -1.78 2.79
C TYR A 189 -24.38 -1.72 4.08
N PRO A 190 -25.61 -2.24 4.09
CA PRO A 190 -26.37 -2.36 5.31
C PRO A 190 -25.67 -3.32 6.27
N VAL A 191 -25.52 -2.94 7.53
CA VAL A 191 -25.02 -3.83 8.57
C VAL A 191 -26.18 -4.69 9.03
N THR A 192 -26.18 -5.96 8.63
CA THR A 192 -27.27 -6.92 8.90
C THR A 192 -27.00 -7.83 10.10
N GLU A 193 -25.76 -7.81 10.62
CA GLU A 193 -25.34 -8.65 11.76
C GLU A 193 -24.63 -7.83 12.86
N PRO A 194 -24.72 -8.24 14.12
CA PRO A 194 -24.01 -7.57 15.22
C PRO A 194 -22.48 -7.58 15.05
N PRO A 195 -21.77 -6.50 15.50
CA PRO A 195 -22.35 -5.35 16.18
C PRO A 195 -23.08 -4.43 15.21
N HIS A 196 -24.36 -4.17 15.52
CA HIS A 196 -25.13 -3.17 14.78
C HIS A 196 -24.43 -1.82 14.91
N VAL A 197 -23.93 -1.28 13.82
CA VAL A 197 -23.59 0.14 13.73
C VAL A 197 -24.82 0.86 13.19
N ASP A 198 -25.16 1.98 13.79
CA ASP A 198 -26.35 2.76 13.41
C ASP A 198 -26.22 3.36 11.99
N GLU A 199 -25.04 3.25 11.37
CA GLU A 199 -24.73 3.76 10.05
C GLU A 199 -24.23 2.64 9.12
N PRO A 200 -24.62 2.66 7.82
CA PRO A 200 -24.14 1.71 6.83
C PRO A 200 -22.62 1.84 6.65
N ILE A 201 -21.96 0.73 6.29
CA ILE A 201 -20.55 0.75 5.95
C ILE A 201 -20.41 1.41 4.59
N GLY A 202 -19.77 2.57 4.57
CA GLY A 202 -19.36 3.21 3.32
C GLY A 202 -18.17 2.48 2.72
N TYR A 203 -18.33 1.91 1.52
CA TYR A 203 -17.24 1.44 0.66
C TYR A 203 -17.11 2.36 -0.52
N SER A 204 -15.93 2.88 -0.76
CA SER A 204 -15.66 3.79 -1.87
C SER A 204 -14.47 3.31 -2.68
N GLU A 205 -14.61 3.30 -4.01
CA GLU A 205 -13.50 3.26 -4.95
C GLU A 205 -13.30 4.65 -5.54
N PHE A 206 -12.07 5.13 -5.57
CA PHE A 206 -11.74 6.49 -5.98
C PHE A 206 -10.40 6.55 -6.70
N LEU A 207 -10.13 7.68 -7.34
CA LEU A 207 -8.89 7.94 -8.03
C LEU A 207 -8.06 8.96 -7.25
N LEU A 208 -6.76 8.69 -7.12
CA LEU A 208 -5.73 9.62 -6.67
C LEU A 208 -4.60 9.62 -7.69
N ALA A 209 -4.23 10.77 -8.19
CA ALA A 209 -3.25 10.91 -9.27
C ALA A 209 -3.54 9.97 -10.47
N GLY A 210 -4.83 9.73 -10.76
CA GLY A 210 -5.30 8.81 -11.80
C GLY A 210 -5.18 7.31 -11.47
N GLN A 211 -4.71 6.94 -10.28
CA GLN A 211 -4.64 5.55 -9.81
C GLN A 211 -5.86 5.19 -8.98
N ARG A 212 -6.36 3.95 -9.14
CA ARG A 212 -7.51 3.47 -8.35
C ARG A 212 -7.07 3.08 -6.95
N PHE A 213 -7.85 3.55 -5.98
CA PHE A 213 -7.81 3.20 -4.57
C PHE A 213 -9.18 2.77 -4.11
N ALA A 214 -9.25 2.08 -2.98
CA ALA A 214 -10.49 1.81 -2.28
C ALA A 214 -10.35 2.18 -0.80
N ALA A 215 -11.46 2.46 -0.14
CA ALA A 215 -11.52 2.65 1.29
C ALA A 215 -12.85 2.18 1.87
N PHE A 216 -12.84 1.76 3.11
CA PHE A 216 -14.05 1.54 3.89
C PHE A 216 -13.80 1.77 5.38
N ASP A 217 -14.86 2.11 6.10
CA ASP A 217 -14.86 2.16 7.55
C ASP A 217 -15.21 0.79 8.11
N SER A 218 -14.38 0.27 9.03
CA SER A 218 -14.59 -1.06 9.59
C SER A 218 -15.91 -1.12 10.37
N PRO A 219 -16.79 -2.08 10.09
CA PRO A 219 -18.06 -2.24 10.81
C PRO A 219 -17.86 -2.71 12.24
N VAL A 220 -16.73 -3.35 12.51
CA VAL A 220 -16.36 -3.89 13.80
C VAL A 220 -15.21 -3.08 14.39
N ASP A 221 -15.14 -3.05 15.72
CA ASP A 221 -13.97 -2.52 16.40
C ASP A 221 -12.78 -3.43 16.09
N ARG A 222 -11.72 -2.85 15.52
CA ARG A 222 -10.50 -3.53 15.14
C ARG A 222 -9.35 -3.03 15.99
N ASP A 223 -8.51 -3.93 16.42
CA ASP A 223 -7.31 -3.61 17.23
C ASP A 223 -6.18 -3.01 16.38
N PHE A 224 -6.39 -2.77 15.06
CA PHE A 224 -5.40 -2.17 14.19
C PHE A 224 -5.82 -0.78 13.69
N THR A 225 -4.83 0.04 13.42
CA THR A 225 -4.92 1.33 12.73
C THR A 225 -3.73 1.48 11.80
N PHE A 226 -3.65 2.56 11.04
CA PHE A 226 -2.51 2.83 10.17
C PHE A 226 -1.20 2.90 10.95
N THR A 227 -0.15 2.33 10.38
CA THR A 227 1.22 2.33 10.91
C THR A 227 2.23 2.50 9.78
N PRO A 228 3.49 2.85 10.06
CA PRO A 228 4.55 2.88 9.04
C PRO A 228 4.88 1.53 8.40
N GLY A 229 4.36 0.41 8.94
CA GLY A 229 4.54 -0.92 8.37
C GLY A 229 4.06 -1.05 6.92
N LEU A 230 3.08 -0.22 6.51
CA LEU A 230 2.77 0.04 5.12
C LEU A 230 2.52 1.53 4.91
N SER A 231 3.26 2.14 4.00
CA SER A 231 3.17 3.55 3.66
C SER A 231 2.88 3.76 2.19
N LEU A 232 2.50 4.98 1.82
CA LEU A 232 2.25 5.39 0.44
C LEU A 232 3.29 6.43 0.01
N GLN A 233 4.16 6.06 -0.92
CA GLN A 233 5.12 6.99 -1.51
C GLN A 233 4.45 7.79 -2.62
N ILE A 234 4.67 9.11 -2.64
CA ILE A 234 4.24 10.01 -3.71
C ILE A 234 5.48 10.50 -4.44
N ASP A 235 5.58 10.17 -5.73
CA ASP A 235 6.60 10.69 -6.63
C ASP A 235 6.19 12.10 -7.07
N CYS A 236 6.89 13.14 -6.56
CA CYS A 236 6.60 14.54 -6.78
C CYS A 236 7.40 15.13 -7.95
N ASP A 237 6.78 16.03 -8.73
CA ASP A 237 7.41 16.77 -9.81
C ASP A 237 8.02 18.08 -9.27
N GLY A 238 9.17 17.96 -8.61
CA GLY A 238 9.95 19.09 -8.10
C GLY A 238 9.57 19.57 -6.70
N GLN A 239 10.27 20.63 -6.25
CA GLN A 239 10.20 21.11 -4.87
C GLN A 239 8.84 21.71 -4.50
N GLU A 240 8.22 22.44 -5.42
CA GLU A 240 6.92 23.09 -5.15
C GLU A 240 5.83 22.07 -4.83
N GLU A 241 5.84 20.93 -5.52
CA GLU A 241 4.87 19.86 -5.23
C GLU A 241 5.18 19.16 -3.92
N ILE A 242 6.45 18.89 -3.61
CA ILE A 242 6.88 18.36 -2.30
C ILE A 242 6.36 19.27 -1.19
N ASP A 243 6.63 20.57 -1.29
CA ASP A 243 6.25 21.54 -0.27
C ASP A 243 4.72 21.62 -0.08
N ARG A 244 3.98 21.61 -1.18
CA ARG A 244 2.50 21.65 -1.15
C ARG A 244 1.92 20.43 -0.48
N ILE A 245 2.37 19.23 -0.86
CA ILE A 245 1.85 17.96 -0.32
C ILE A 245 2.27 17.80 1.14
N TRP A 246 3.54 18.08 1.44
CA TRP A 246 4.08 18.02 2.79
C TRP A 246 3.30 18.89 3.76
N ASN A 247 3.10 20.17 3.43
CA ASN A 247 2.41 21.12 4.29
C ASN A 247 0.95 20.77 4.53
N ALA A 248 0.33 20.03 3.63
CA ALA A 248 -1.06 19.59 3.76
C ALA A 248 -1.23 18.29 4.56
N LEU A 249 -0.25 17.39 4.47
CA LEU A 249 -0.34 16.05 5.07
C LEU A 249 0.39 15.94 6.42
N SER A 250 1.55 16.61 6.59
CA SER A 250 2.32 16.43 7.82
C SER A 250 1.62 17.01 9.03
N THR A 251 1.32 16.15 10.02
CA THR A 251 0.64 16.53 11.26
C THR A 251 1.31 15.97 12.51
N VAL A 252 2.33 15.10 12.36
CA VAL A 252 3.06 14.46 13.44
C VAL A 252 4.55 14.74 13.27
N PRO A 253 5.10 15.82 13.88
CA PRO A 253 6.49 16.22 13.69
C PRO A 253 7.51 15.15 14.06
N GLU A 254 7.20 14.29 15.02
CA GLU A 254 8.07 13.21 15.47
C GLU A 254 8.23 12.08 14.43
N ALA A 255 7.33 12.02 13.45
CA ALA A 255 7.38 11.06 12.34
C ALA A 255 8.08 11.61 11.10
N GLU A 256 8.55 12.86 11.13
CA GLU A 256 9.17 13.51 9.97
C GLU A 256 10.64 13.09 9.81
N GLN A 257 10.93 12.22 8.84
CA GLN A 257 12.28 11.74 8.56
C GLN A 257 12.44 11.35 7.09
N CYS A 258 13.45 11.86 6.39
CA CYS A 258 13.82 11.42 5.04
C CYS A 258 12.67 11.44 4.00
N GLY A 259 11.75 12.40 4.10
CA GLY A 259 10.54 12.44 3.27
C GLY A 259 9.34 11.69 3.85
N TRP A 260 9.49 10.98 4.95
CA TRP A 260 8.39 10.33 5.68
C TRP A 260 7.62 11.35 6.52
N LEU A 261 6.31 11.16 6.58
CA LEU A 261 5.39 11.90 7.44
C LEU A 261 4.18 11.04 7.80
N VAL A 262 3.44 11.44 8.81
CA VAL A 262 2.14 10.85 9.18
C VAL A 262 1.07 11.92 9.12
N ASP A 263 -0.05 11.62 8.47
CA ASP A 263 -1.17 12.53 8.36
C ASP A 263 -2.14 12.45 9.55
N ARG A 264 -3.16 13.30 9.55
CA ARG A 264 -4.17 13.41 10.62
C ARG A 264 -5.08 12.17 10.76
N PHE A 265 -4.98 11.21 9.85
CA PHE A 265 -5.66 9.92 9.93
C PHE A 265 -4.72 8.80 10.38
N GLY A 266 -3.43 9.09 10.54
CA GLY A 266 -2.40 8.12 10.89
C GLY A 266 -1.80 7.40 9.69
N VAL A 267 -2.20 7.73 8.46
CA VAL A 267 -1.60 7.16 7.25
C VAL A 267 -0.17 7.66 7.11
N SER A 268 0.76 6.74 6.92
CA SER A 268 2.16 7.05 6.68
C SER A 268 2.41 7.30 5.19
N TRP A 269 3.01 8.43 4.89
CA TRP A 269 3.35 8.86 3.53
C TRP A 269 4.86 9.07 3.38
N GLN A 270 5.34 8.88 2.15
CA GLN A 270 6.68 9.28 1.73
C GLN A 270 6.53 10.29 0.59
N VAL A 271 6.95 11.52 0.81
CA VAL A 271 6.86 12.61 -0.18
C VAL A 271 8.24 12.83 -0.74
N VAL A 272 8.49 12.28 -1.94
CA VAL A 272 9.84 12.22 -2.53
C VAL A 272 9.86 12.81 -3.95
N PRO A 273 10.99 13.35 -4.42
CA PRO A 273 11.12 13.73 -5.82
C PRO A 273 11.09 12.50 -6.73
N ALA A 274 10.38 12.57 -7.86
CA ALA A 274 10.23 11.47 -8.81
C ALA A 274 11.59 10.92 -9.34
N ASN A 275 12.62 11.74 -9.32
CA ASN A 275 13.99 11.37 -9.70
C ASN A 275 14.92 11.10 -8.49
N LEU A 276 14.36 10.71 -7.34
CA LEU A 276 15.16 10.48 -6.13
C LEU A 276 16.33 9.53 -6.38
N GLY A 277 16.15 8.47 -7.16
CA GLY A 277 17.22 7.52 -7.50
C GLY A 277 18.41 8.15 -8.21
N GLU A 278 18.19 9.17 -9.06
CA GLU A 278 19.26 9.93 -9.70
C GLU A 278 19.95 10.87 -8.69
N LEU A 279 19.17 11.54 -7.84
CA LEU A 279 19.68 12.46 -6.82
C LEU A 279 20.56 11.72 -5.81
N MET A 280 20.21 10.49 -5.47
CA MET A 280 20.98 9.64 -4.56
C MET A 280 22.34 9.18 -5.11
N GLN A 281 22.63 9.43 -6.40
CA GLN A 281 23.98 9.20 -6.96
C GLN A 281 24.96 10.37 -6.68
N ARG A 282 24.47 11.48 -6.13
CA ARG A 282 25.34 12.62 -5.77
C ARG A 282 26.21 12.29 -4.55
N PRO A 283 27.40 12.90 -4.44
CA PRO A 283 28.25 12.72 -3.27
C PRO A 283 27.53 13.08 -1.96
N ASN A 284 27.59 12.21 -0.97
CA ASN A 284 26.99 12.38 0.36
C ASN A 284 25.45 12.52 0.38
N ALA A 285 24.74 12.24 -0.72
CA ALA A 285 23.29 12.39 -0.80
C ALA A 285 22.56 11.59 0.29
N TYR A 286 23.03 10.39 0.60
CA TYR A 286 22.44 9.58 1.68
C TYR A 286 22.58 10.27 3.05
N GLU A 287 23.75 10.80 3.37
CA GLU A 287 24.00 11.52 4.61
C GLU A 287 23.15 12.80 4.71
N HIS A 288 22.98 13.51 3.58
CA HIS A 288 22.14 14.69 3.51
C HIS A 288 20.66 14.30 3.73
N LEU A 289 20.18 13.28 3.03
CA LEU A 289 18.80 12.77 3.17
C LEU A 289 18.50 12.39 4.63
N MET A 290 19.42 11.68 5.29
CA MET A 290 19.25 11.23 6.68
C MET A 290 19.10 12.37 7.69
N ARG A 291 19.48 13.59 7.34
CA ARG A 291 19.34 14.79 8.19
C ARG A 291 18.07 15.60 7.92
N MET A 292 17.31 15.22 6.89
CA MET A 292 16.11 15.93 6.49
C MET A 292 14.85 15.29 7.11
N GLY A 293 13.88 16.10 7.49
CA GLY A 293 12.47 15.69 7.57
C GLY A 293 11.88 15.76 6.16
N ARG A 294 11.38 16.95 5.76
CA ARG A 294 11.01 17.23 4.38
C ARG A 294 12.22 17.28 3.47
N ILE A 295 12.14 16.62 2.31
CA ILE A 295 13.23 16.66 1.33
C ILE A 295 13.35 18.04 0.69
N VAL A 296 14.57 18.58 0.67
CA VAL A 296 14.97 19.78 -0.06
C VAL A 296 15.91 19.34 -1.18
N ILE A 297 15.41 19.34 -2.42
CA ILE A 297 16.13 18.78 -3.59
C ILE A 297 17.49 19.45 -3.81
N ALA A 298 17.60 20.74 -3.50
CA ALA A 298 18.84 21.48 -3.65
C ALA A 298 19.95 21.07 -2.66
N ASP A 299 19.57 20.43 -1.55
CA ASP A 299 20.46 20.04 -0.47
C ASP A 299 20.85 18.55 -0.55
N LEU A 300 20.31 17.80 -1.54
CA LEU A 300 20.69 16.41 -1.87
C LEU A 300 21.98 16.38 -2.79
#